data_26107e5be2490d56b702f0605dfedcb5
#
_entry.id   26107e5be2490d56b702f0605dfedcb5
#
_cell.length_a   1.000
_cell.length_b   1.000
_cell.length_c   1.000
_cell.angle_alpha   90.00
_cell.angle_beta   90.00
_cell.angle_gamma   90.00
#
_symmetry.space_group_name_H-M   'P 1'
#
loop_
_entity.id
_entity.type
_entity.pdbx_description
1 polymer ?
#
loop_
_entity_poly.entity_id
_entity_poly.type
_entity_poly.pdbx_seq_one_letter_code
_entity_poly.pdbx_strand_id
1 'polypeptide(L)'
;MISKTEITRDWLPRYTGTQIEEFGNYILLTNFSNYVSKFADRFDCKIKGKGCPMQTATNDSGLSIINFGMGSANAATIMDLLTACNPKGVLFLGKGGGLKQSAEIGRYILPIAAIRGEGTSNDYLPPEVPALPSFKLHKFVSDTLLEYGQEYRTGVIYTTNRRVWEWDEKFRNKLISLSAIGIDMETATLFIVGHANKISRGAILLVSDQPLLPDGVKTQELDKKVTGKFVDMHLEMGIKAMSDIDGKGEEIKHFGY
;
A
#
# COMPACT_ATOMS: atom_id res chain seq x y z
N MET A 1 2.29 -11.66 -31.33
CA MET A 1 2.91 -10.97 -30.16
C MET A 1 2.05 -11.34 -28.96
N ILE A 2 2.65 -11.85 -27.87
CA ILE A 2 1.92 -12.20 -26.64
C ILE A 2 1.38 -10.92 -26.01
N SER A 3 0.12 -10.90 -25.60
CA SER A 3 -0.52 -9.76 -24.95
C SER A 3 -0.12 -9.66 -23.47
N LYS A 4 -0.24 -8.44 -22.88
CA LYS A 4 -0.04 -8.25 -21.45
C LYS A 4 -0.93 -9.18 -20.61
N THR A 5 -2.19 -9.35 -21.01
CA THR A 5 -3.14 -10.21 -20.33
C THR A 5 -2.70 -11.68 -20.32
N GLU A 6 -2.19 -12.21 -21.43
CA GLU A 6 -1.66 -13.56 -21.48
C GLU A 6 -0.46 -13.73 -20.55
N ILE A 7 0.46 -12.77 -20.53
CA ILE A 7 1.62 -12.79 -19.62
C ILE A 7 1.18 -12.77 -18.17
N THR A 8 0.30 -11.85 -17.79
CA THR A 8 -0.11 -11.69 -16.38
C THR A 8 -0.93 -12.87 -15.88
N ARG A 9 -1.75 -13.49 -16.73
CA ARG A 9 -2.49 -14.73 -16.39
C ARG A 9 -1.55 -15.92 -16.16
N ASP A 10 -0.46 -16.04 -16.88
CA ASP A 10 0.56 -17.08 -16.65
C ASP A 10 1.41 -16.76 -15.40
N TRP A 11 1.76 -15.50 -15.18
CA TRP A 11 2.72 -15.13 -14.14
C TRP A 11 2.10 -14.95 -12.75
N LEU A 12 0.86 -14.48 -12.62
CA LEU A 12 0.24 -14.28 -11.31
C LEU A 12 0.28 -15.56 -10.46
N PRO A 13 -0.14 -16.75 -10.95
CA PRO A 13 -0.03 -17.99 -10.17
C PRO A 13 1.43 -18.39 -9.85
N ARG A 14 2.37 -18.14 -10.75
CA ARG A 14 3.80 -18.45 -10.54
C ARG A 14 4.43 -17.59 -9.47
N TYR A 15 4.02 -16.31 -9.37
CA TYR A 15 4.54 -15.38 -8.37
C TYR A 15 3.91 -15.56 -7.00
N THR A 16 2.68 -16.03 -6.94
CA THR A 16 1.86 -16.03 -5.72
C THR A 16 1.51 -17.43 -5.20
N GLY A 17 1.68 -18.47 -6.02
CA GLY A 17 1.20 -19.82 -5.69
C GLY A 17 -0.32 -19.93 -5.57
N THR A 18 -1.07 -18.94 -6.08
CA THR A 18 -2.54 -18.82 -5.96
C THR A 18 -3.15 -18.72 -7.36
N GLN A 19 -4.16 -19.53 -7.65
CA GLN A 19 -4.84 -19.48 -8.95
C GLN A 19 -5.66 -18.20 -9.08
N ILE A 20 -5.89 -17.74 -10.31
CA ILE A 20 -6.55 -16.45 -10.58
C ILE A 20 -7.95 -16.40 -9.96
N GLU A 21 -8.68 -17.49 -10.04
CA GLU A 21 -10.06 -17.64 -9.58
C GLU A 21 -10.20 -17.64 -8.05
N GLU A 22 -9.09 -17.81 -7.34
CA GLU A 22 -9.04 -17.81 -5.88
C GLU A 22 -8.84 -16.40 -5.29
N PHE A 23 -8.49 -15.42 -6.12
CA PHE A 23 -8.41 -14.03 -5.67
C PHE A 23 -9.80 -13.42 -5.56
N GLY A 24 -10.00 -12.66 -4.49
CA GLY A 24 -11.22 -11.91 -4.32
C GLY A 24 -11.26 -10.61 -5.12
N ASN A 25 -12.43 -9.98 -5.13
CA ASN A 25 -12.65 -8.69 -5.79
C ASN A 25 -11.89 -7.52 -5.14
N TYR A 26 -11.57 -7.64 -3.87
CA TYR A 26 -10.85 -6.63 -3.08
C TYR A 26 -9.56 -7.22 -2.54
N ILE A 27 -8.49 -6.44 -2.65
CA ILE A 27 -7.14 -6.92 -2.34
C ILE A 27 -6.44 -5.93 -1.41
N LEU A 28 -5.96 -6.45 -0.28
CA LEU A 28 -5.00 -5.78 0.57
C LEU A 28 -3.58 -6.09 0.07
N LEU A 29 -2.79 -5.07 -0.15
CA LEU A 29 -1.36 -5.20 -0.44
C LEU A 29 -0.55 -4.84 0.80
N THR A 30 0.53 -5.55 1.03
CA THR A 30 1.50 -5.25 2.08
C THR A 30 2.90 -5.67 1.64
N ASN A 31 3.91 -5.15 2.30
CA ASN A 31 5.30 -5.56 2.14
C ASN A 31 5.85 -6.28 3.39
N PHE A 32 4.95 -6.80 4.24
CA PHE A 32 5.30 -7.48 5.48
C PHE A 32 4.59 -8.84 5.61
N SER A 33 5.36 -9.90 5.79
CA SER A 33 4.83 -11.27 5.92
C SER A 33 3.94 -11.46 7.15
N ASN A 34 4.20 -10.75 8.25
CA ASN A 34 3.40 -10.82 9.47
C ASN A 34 1.95 -10.34 9.28
N TYR A 35 1.67 -9.45 8.32
CA TYR A 35 0.28 -9.08 8.01
C TYR A 35 -0.48 -10.23 7.37
N VAL A 36 0.18 -10.97 6.45
CA VAL A 36 -0.43 -12.16 5.84
C VAL A 36 -0.69 -13.24 6.88
N SER A 37 0.26 -13.47 7.81
CA SER A 37 0.08 -14.44 8.90
C SER A 37 -1.09 -14.05 9.81
N LYS A 38 -1.15 -12.80 10.27
CA LYS A 38 -2.25 -12.31 11.12
C LYS A 38 -3.61 -12.34 10.42
N PHE A 39 -3.65 -12.06 9.12
CA PHE A 39 -4.86 -12.20 8.31
C PHE A 39 -5.30 -13.67 8.24
N ALA A 40 -4.37 -14.56 7.94
CA ALA A 40 -4.66 -15.99 7.83
C ALA A 40 -5.13 -16.58 9.18
N ASP A 41 -4.47 -16.24 10.29
CA ASP A 41 -4.86 -16.65 11.63
C ASP A 41 -6.27 -16.16 12.01
N ARG A 42 -6.60 -14.90 11.64
CA ARG A 42 -7.90 -14.29 11.92
C ARG A 42 -9.06 -14.98 11.21
N PHE A 43 -8.85 -15.38 9.96
CA PHE A 43 -9.90 -15.95 9.11
C PHE A 43 -9.79 -17.46 8.94
N ASP A 44 -8.89 -18.12 9.66
CA ASP A 44 -8.59 -19.55 9.54
C ASP A 44 -8.39 -20.00 8.09
N CYS A 45 -7.64 -19.18 7.32
CA CYS A 45 -7.40 -19.43 5.90
C CYS A 45 -5.92 -19.75 5.64
N LYS A 46 -5.66 -20.43 4.52
CA LYS A 46 -4.32 -20.92 4.17
C LYS A 46 -3.46 -19.82 3.56
N ILE A 47 -2.21 -19.73 4.03
CA ILE A 47 -1.16 -18.95 3.37
C ILE A 47 -0.63 -19.76 2.19
N LYS A 48 -0.65 -19.16 1.00
CA LYS A 48 -0.08 -19.69 -0.24
C LYS A 48 1.19 -18.93 -0.63
N GLY A 49 1.90 -19.43 -1.64
CA GLY A 49 3.12 -18.79 -2.14
C GLY A 49 4.37 -19.08 -1.31
N LYS A 50 4.39 -20.15 -0.51
CA LYS A 50 5.62 -20.59 0.15
C LYS A 50 6.66 -20.97 -0.91
N GLY A 51 7.79 -20.28 -0.92
CA GLY A 51 8.84 -20.46 -1.95
C GLY A 51 8.61 -19.67 -3.24
N CYS A 52 7.49 -18.97 -3.37
CA CYS A 52 7.25 -18.00 -4.43
C CYS A 52 7.74 -16.59 -4.04
N PRO A 53 7.91 -15.68 -5.00
CA PRO A 53 8.27 -14.29 -4.70
C PRO A 53 7.29 -13.55 -3.79
N MET A 54 6.01 -13.94 -3.82
CA MET A 54 4.93 -13.28 -3.09
C MET A 54 4.10 -14.30 -2.31
N GLN A 55 3.57 -13.90 -1.16
CA GLN A 55 2.69 -14.72 -0.32
C GLN A 55 1.30 -14.13 -0.30
N THR A 56 0.28 -15.01 -0.27
CA THR A 56 -1.12 -14.61 -0.28
C THR A 56 -1.93 -15.38 0.74
N ALA A 57 -3.06 -14.80 1.14
CA ALA A 57 -4.16 -15.51 1.81
C ALA A 57 -5.48 -14.89 1.32
N THR A 58 -6.52 -15.71 1.20
CA THR A 58 -7.87 -15.25 0.82
C THR A 58 -8.87 -15.88 1.79
N ASN A 59 -9.78 -15.07 2.34
CA ASN A 59 -10.83 -15.53 3.21
C ASN A 59 -12.10 -15.95 2.43
N ASP A 60 -13.04 -16.58 3.11
CA ASP A 60 -14.27 -17.08 2.50
C ASP A 60 -15.19 -15.96 1.95
N SER A 61 -15.05 -14.73 2.43
CA SER A 61 -15.80 -13.58 1.89
C SER A 61 -15.18 -12.98 0.62
N GLY A 62 -14.07 -13.54 0.12
CA GLY A 62 -13.41 -13.07 -1.08
C GLY A 62 -12.59 -11.79 -0.87
N LEU A 63 -12.06 -11.57 0.32
CA LEU A 63 -11.01 -10.58 0.56
C LEU A 63 -9.65 -11.27 0.51
N SER A 64 -8.75 -10.78 -0.30
CA SER A 64 -7.38 -11.30 -0.40
C SER A 64 -6.37 -10.35 0.23
N ILE A 65 -5.28 -10.90 0.76
CA ILE A 65 -4.08 -10.14 1.14
C ILE A 65 -2.86 -10.69 0.41
N ILE A 66 -1.98 -9.81 -0.04
CA ILE A 66 -0.75 -10.16 -0.77
C ILE A 66 0.44 -9.42 -0.14
N ASN A 67 1.43 -10.18 0.30
CA ASN A 67 2.77 -9.65 0.55
C ASN A 67 3.56 -9.70 -0.76
N PHE A 68 3.79 -8.53 -1.36
CA PHE A 68 4.50 -8.41 -2.63
C PHE A 68 6.00 -8.08 -2.49
N GLY A 69 6.48 -7.99 -1.24
CA GLY A 69 7.85 -7.59 -0.94
C GLY A 69 8.04 -6.08 -0.92
N MET A 70 9.28 -5.61 -0.94
CA MET A 70 9.64 -4.20 -0.75
C MET A 70 10.05 -3.56 -2.09
N GLY A 71 9.71 -2.29 -2.23
CA GLY A 71 10.24 -1.40 -3.26
C GLY A 71 9.37 -1.29 -4.51
N SER A 72 9.61 -0.22 -5.23
CA SER A 72 8.82 0.21 -6.38
C SER A 72 8.76 -0.80 -7.52
N ALA A 73 9.83 -1.54 -7.79
CA ALA A 73 9.82 -2.59 -8.82
C ALA A 73 8.84 -3.72 -8.48
N ASN A 74 8.79 -4.15 -7.21
CA ASN A 74 7.82 -5.16 -6.76
C ASN A 74 6.39 -4.61 -6.75
N ALA A 75 6.23 -3.34 -6.36
CA ALA A 75 4.95 -2.65 -6.41
C ALA A 75 4.39 -2.55 -7.84
N ALA A 76 5.24 -2.25 -8.83
CA ALA A 76 4.87 -2.25 -10.23
C ALA A 76 4.48 -3.65 -10.70
N THR A 77 5.30 -4.65 -10.38
CA THR A 77 5.07 -6.04 -10.77
C THR A 77 3.71 -6.55 -10.27
N ILE A 78 3.41 -6.37 -8.98
CA ILE A 78 2.11 -6.85 -8.45
C ILE A 78 0.93 -6.11 -9.10
N MET A 79 1.00 -4.80 -9.29
CA MET A 79 -0.08 -4.04 -9.94
C MET A 79 -0.28 -4.44 -11.40
N ASP A 80 0.76 -4.87 -12.10
CA ASP A 80 0.63 -5.45 -13.43
C ASP A 80 -0.01 -6.84 -13.38
N LEU A 81 0.47 -7.72 -12.49
CA LEU A 81 -0.05 -9.07 -12.35
C LEU A 81 -1.54 -9.08 -11.98
N LEU A 82 -1.99 -8.12 -11.17
CA LEU A 82 -3.39 -8.00 -10.77
C LEU A 82 -4.35 -7.67 -11.92
N THR A 83 -3.85 -7.26 -13.09
CA THR A 83 -4.70 -7.16 -14.29
C THR A 83 -5.27 -8.50 -14.73
N ALA A 84 -4.69 -9.63 -14.30
CA ALA A 84 -5.19 -10.98 -14.58
C ALA A 84 -6.53 -11.29 -13.87
N CYS A 85 -6.72 -10.78 -12.65
CA CYS A 85 -7.95 -10.98 -11.86
C CYS A 85 -8.84 -9.73 -11.82
N ASN A 86 -8.38 -8.57 -12.31
CA ASN A 86 -9.11 -7.32 -12.43
C ASN A 86 -9.90 -6.93 -11.16
N PRO A 87 -9.24 -6.69 -10.04
CA PRO A 87 -9.90 -6.42 -8.77
C PRO A 87 -10.68 -5.09 -8.81
N LYS A 88 -11.80 -5.03 -8.08
CA LYS A 88 -12.60 -3.81 -7.91
C LYS A 88 -11.86 -2.73 -7.10
N GLY A 89 -10.95 -3.15 -6.23
CA GLY A 89 -10.14 -2.22 -5.43
C GLY A 89 -8.92 -2.88 -4.78
N VAL A 90 -7.88 -2.07 -4.64
CA VAL A 90 -6.60 -2.46 -4.02
C VAL A 90 -6.23 -1.43 -2.97
N LEU A 91 -5.99 -1.88 -1.73
CA LEU A 91 -5.59 -1.01 -0.63
C LEU A 91 -4.23 -1.44 -0.09
N PHE A 92 -3.25 -0.55 -0.14
CA PHE A 92 -1.92 -0.79 0.39
C PHE A 92 -1.85 -0.47 1.90
N LEU A 93 -1.44 -1.45 2.68
CA LEU A 93 -1.13 -1.34 4.10
C LEU A 93 0.39 -1.32 4.26
N GLY A 94 0.98 -0.14 4.15
CA GLY A 94 2.42 0.09 4.25
C GLY A 94 2.84 0.68 5.58
N LYS A 95 4.15 0.69 5.83
CA LYS A 95 4.78 1.48 6.89
C LYS A 95 5.68 2.53 6.24
N GLY A 96 5.70 3.73 6.81
CA GLY A 96 6.53 4.82 6.31
C GLY A 96 7.13 5.67 7.44
N GLY A 97 8.15 6.45 7.11
CA GLY A 97 8.71 7.45 8.00
C GLY A 97 7.86 8.73 8.00
N GLY A 98 7.53 9.25 9.17
CA GLY A 98 6.92 10.57 9.33
C GLY A 98 7.98 11.67 9.15
N LEU A 99 7.72 12.62 8.25
CA LEU A 99 8.67 13.70 7.95
C LEU A 99 8.32 15.02 8.67
N LYS A 100 7.18 15.09 9.32
CA LYS A 100 6.75 16.23 10.13
C LYS A 100 6.47 15.79 11.56
N GLN A 101 6.59 16.73 12.51
CA GLN A 101 6.28 16.47 13.91
C GLN A 101 4.85 15.94 14.11
N SER A 102 3.89 16.43 13.32
CA SER A 102 2.49 15.98 13.36
C SER A 102 2.26 14.54 12.83
N ALA A 103 3.22 13.96 12.12
CA ALA A 103 3.21 12.57 11.68
C ALA A 103 3.88 11.68 12.74
N GLU A 104 3.23 11.55 13.89
CA GLU A 104 3.75 10.83 15.05
C GLU A 104 3.78 9.31 14.82
N ILE A 105 4.70 8.63 15.49
CA ILE A 105 4.81 7.17 15.45
C ILE A 105 3.51 6.52 15.96
N GLY A 106 3.00 5.56 15.18
CA GLY A 106 1.76 4.87 15.46
C GLY A 106 0.50 5.54 14.89
N ARG A 107 0.62 6.75 14.32
CA ARG A 107 -0.47 7.41 13.60
C ARG A 107 -0.54 6.91 12.14
N TYR A 108 -1.68 7.14 11.50
CA TYR A 108 -1.87 6.81 10.10
C TYR A 108 -1.68 8.04 9.20
N ILE A 109 -1.12 7.81 8.02
CA ILE A 109 -1.14 8.76 6.93
C ILE A 109 -2.02 8.18 5.82
N LEU A 110 -3.02 8.96 5.37
CA LEU A 110 -3.76 8.74 4.14
C LEU A 110 -3.14 9.63 3.06
N PRO A 111 -2.32 9.09 2.14
CA PRO A 111 -1.69 9.90 1.10
C PRO A 111 -2.71 10.43 0.11
N ILE A 112 -2.84 11.76 -0.01
CA ILE A 112 -3.65 12.39 -1.05
C ILE A 112 -2.92 12.48 -2.39
N ALA A 113 -1.59 12.39 -2.37
CA ALA A 113 -0.70 12.30 -3.51
C ALA A 113 0.64 11.74 -3.09
N ALA A 114 1.42 11.22 -4.04
CA ALA A 114 2.80 10.82 -3.81
C ALA A 114 3.75 11.46 -4.82
N ILE A 115 4.89 11.98 -4.34
CA ILE A 115 5.98 12.47 -5.18
C ILE A 115 6.76 11.27 -5.71
N ARG A 116 6.93 11.21 -7.02
CA ARG A 116 7.51 10.12 -7.78
C ARG A 116 9.06 10.19 -7.77
N GLY A 117 9.66 9.97 -6.58
CA GLY A 117 11.10 10.00 -6.40
C GLY A 117 11.81 8.67 -6.67
N GLU A 118 11.06 7.63 -7.04
CA GLU A 118 11.51 6.24 -7.19
C GLU A 118 11.96 5.90 -8.64
N GLY A 119 11.41 6.58 -9.64
CA GLY A 119 11.76 6.40 -11.05
C GLY A 119 10.99 5.31 -11.78
N THR A 120 10.66 4.18 -11.14
CA THR A 120 9.97 3.03 -11.74
C THR A 120 8.66 3.42 -12.44
N SER A 121 7.89 4.30 -11.82
CA SER A 121 6.60 4.74 -12.36
C SER A 121 6.71 5.54 -13.68
N ASN A 122 7.91 6.05 -14.02
CA ASN A 122 8.15 6.77 -15.27
C ASN A 122 8.06 5.86 -16.51
N ASP A 123 8.23 4.54 -16.33
CA ASP A 123 8.06 3.56 -17.42
C ASP A 123 6.59 3.36 -17.80
N TYR A 124 5.66 3.82 -16.97
CA TYR A 124 4.22 3.67 -17.18
C TYR A 124 3.54 4.94 -17.67
N LEU A 125 3.86 6.08 -17.06
CA LEU A 125 3.28 7.38 -17.40
C LEU A 125 4.35 8.49 -17.26
N PRO A 126 4.25 9.57 -18.06
CA PRO A 126 5.18 10.70 -17.95
C PRO A 126 5.28 11.25 -16.53
N PRO A 127 6.43 11.81 -16.11
CA PRO A 127 6.65 12.31 -14.75
C PRO A 127 5.68 13.42 -14.31
N GLU A 128 5.08 14.13 -15.24
CA GLU A 128 4.09 15.20 -15.00
C GLU A 128 2.75 14.64 -14.51
N VAL A 129 2.45 13.35 -14.75
CA VAL A 129 1.21 12.72 -14.25
C VAL A 129 1.31 12.53 -12.75
N PRO A 130 0.41 13.14 -11.96
CA PRO A 130 0.46 13.04 -10.52
C PRO A 130 0.09 11.64 -10.03
N ALA A 131 0.83 11.12 -9.06
CA ALA A 131 0.50 9.86 -8.39
C ALA A 131 -0.60 10.09 -7.34
N LEU A 132 -1.84 9.71 -7.68
CA LEU A 132 -3.04 9.95 -6.88
C LEU A 132 -3.75 8.64 -6.53
N PRO A 133 -4.34 8.52 -5.32
CA PRO A 133 -5.28 7.45 -5.02
C PRO A 133 -6.57 7.64 -5.82
N SER A 134 -7.38 6.58 -5.90
CA SER A 134 -8.76 6.68 -6.41
C SER A 134 -9.63 7.39 -5.36
N PHE A 135 -10.26 8.50 -5.75
CA PHE A 135 -11.01 9.36 -4.83
C PHE A 135 -12.07 8.60 -4.03
N LYS A 136 -12.87 7.74 -4.68
CA LYS A 136 -13.91 6.96 -4.02
C LYS A 136 -13.34 6.07 -2.92
N LEU A 137 -12.31 5.27 -3.25
CA LEU A 137 -11.69 4.37 -2.28
C LEU A 137 -11.03 5.15 -1.14
N HIS A 138 -10.34 6.25 -1.47
CA HIS A 138 -9.68 7.10 -0.48
C HIS A 138 -10.69 7.71 0.51
N LYS A 139 -11.80 8.24 0.00
CA LYS A 139 -12.88 8.77 0.85
C LYS A 139 -13.48 7.69 1.74
N PHE A 140 -13.77 6.52 1.19
CA PHE A 140 -14.32 5.41 1.96
C PHE A 140 -13.39 4.94 3.09
N VAL A 141 -12.09 4.82 2.79
CA VAL A 141 -11.07 4.51 3.80
C VAL A 141 -11.00 5.58 4.89
N SER A 142 -11.08 6.86 4.50
CA SER A 142 -11.14 7.98 5.44
C SER A 142 -12.33 7.86 6.40
N ASP A 143 -13.51 7.62 5.86
CA ASP A 143 -14.74 7.48 6.65
C ASP A 143 -14.64 6.27 7.61
N THR A 144 -14.11 5.14 7.14
CA THR A 144 -13.87 3.95 7.97
C THR A 144 -12.94 4.26 9.15
N LEU A 145 -11.81 4.94 8.92
CA LEU A 145 -10.90 5.32 10.02
C LEU A 145 -11.59 6.17 11.08
N LEU A 146 -12.42 7.14 10.66
CA LEU A 146 -13.17 8.00 11.57
C LEU A 146 -14.25 7.22 12.35
N GLU A 147 -14.98 6.33 11.70
CA GLU A 147 -15.98 5.45 12.35
C GLU A 147 -15.34 4.61 13.47
N TYR A 148 -14.10 4.19 13.29
CA TYR A 148 -13.33 3.44 14.29
C TYR A 148 -12.54 4.32 15.27
N GLY A 149 -12.78 5.63 15.27
CA GLY A 149 -12.11 6.57 16.17
C GLY A 149 -10.61 6.69 15.94
N GLN A 150 -10.15 6.34 14.74
CA GLN A 150 -8.73 6.41 14.41
C GLN A 150 -8.38 7.77 13.84
N GLU A 151 -7.41 8.43 14.48
CA GLU A 151 -6.84 9.66 13.96
C GLU A 151 -5.85 9.36 12.84
N TYR A 152 -5.95 10.13 11.76
CA TYR A 152 -5.00 10.08 10.65
C TYR A 152 -4.57 11.49 10.24
N ARG A 153 -3.53 11.55 9.44
CA ARG A 153 -3.08 12.76 8.76
C ARG A 153 -3.20 12.55 7.26
N THR A 154 -3.52 13.62 6.56
CA THR A 154 -3.49 13.62 5.09
C THR A 154 -2.36 14.52 4.61
N GLY A 155 -1.80 14.22 3.46
CA GLY A 155 -0.75 15.02 2.89
C GLY A 155 -0.05 14.31 1.73
N VAL A 156 0.91 15.03 1.15
CA VAL A 156 1.76 14.48 0.12
C VAL A 156 2.87 13.66 0.78
N ILE A 157 3.12 12.45 0.28
CA ILE A 157 4.28 11.66 0.68
C ILE A 157 5.35 11.67 -0.41
N TYR A 158 6.57 11.32 -0.06
CA TYR A 158 7.66 11.10 -1.00
C TYR A 158 7.95 9.61 -1.13
N THR A 159 7.83 9.05 -2.32
CA THR A 159 8.24 7.66 -2.58
C THR A 159 9.66 7.65 -3.13
N THR A 160 10.57 6.93 -2.46
CA THR A 160 11.98 6.83 -2.82
C THR A 160 12.36 5.40 -3.23
N ASN A 161 13.38 5.26 -4.06
CA ASN A 161 14.03 3.98 -4.34
C ASN A 161 15.26 3.71 -3.45
N ARG A 162 15.60 4.62 -2.55
CA ARG A 162 16.73 4.49 -1.61
C ARG A 162 16.23 4.09 -0.23
N ARG A 163 16.67 2.94 0.27
CA ARG A 163 16.28 2.50 1.62
C ARG A 163 17.13 3.16 2.70
N VAL A 164 18.41 3.37 2.45
CA VAL A 164 19.37 3.94 3.42
C VAL A 164 19.75 5.34 2.94
N TRP A 165 19.14 6.37 3.50
CA TRP A 165 19.30 7.76 3.09
C TRP A 165 19.42 8.74 4.28
N GLU A 166 19.15 8.31 5.48
CA GLU A 166 19.03 9.15 6.67
C GLU A 166 20.31 9.91 7.02
N TRP A 167 21.45 9.43 6.56
CA TRP A 167 22.76 10.08 6.69
C TRP A 167 23.01 11.18 5.64
N ASP A 168 22.24 11.22 4.56
CA ASP A 168 22.43 12.14 3.43
C ASP A 168 21.74 13.49 3.72
N GLU A 169 22.51 14.44 4.18
CA GLU A 169 22.02 15.78 4.55
C GLU A 169 21.37 16.51 3.37
N LYS A 170 21.91 16.37 2.16
CA LYS A 170 21.35 16.96 0.94
C LYS A 170 19.96 16.41 0.65
N PHE A 171 19.79 15.10 0.80
CA PHE A 171 18.49 14.46 0.59
C PHE A 171 17.49 14.82 1.69
N ARG A 172 17.92 14.90 2.95
CA ARG A 172 17.10 15.38 4.08
C ARG A 172 16.57 16.80 3.83
N ASN A 173 17.45 17.72 3.42
CA ASN A 173 17.09 19.10 3.09
C ASN A 173 16.11 19.18 1.90
N LYS A 174 16.28 18.32 0.89
CA LYS A 174 15.32 18.17 -0.20
C LYS A 174 13.95 17.75 0.34
N LEU A 175 13.86 16.74 1.20
CA LEU A 175 12.58 16.28 1.77
C LEU A 175 11.87 17.38 2.57
N ILE A 176 12.63 18.17 3.33
CA ILE A 176 12.11 19.33 4.08
C ILE A 176 11.53 20.37 3.11
N SER A 177 12.24 20.71 2.03
CA SER A 177 11.80 21.73 1.05
C SER A 177 10.54 21.31 0.29
N LEU A 178 10.32 20.01 0.10
CA LEU A 178 9.12 19.47 -0.58
C LEU A 178 7.86 19.46 0.30
N SER A 179 8.00 19.77 1.58
CA SER A 179 6.89 19.76 2.55
C SER A 179 6.10 18.44 2.60
N ALA A 180 6.72 17.32 2.22
CA ALA A 180 6.11 16.01 2.33
C ALA A 180 5.83 15.66 3.81
N ILE A 181 4.72 14.97 4.09
CA ILE A 181 4.35 14.55 5.44
C ILE A 181 4.98 13.20 5.82
N GLY A 182 5.28 12.38 4.84
CA GLY A 182 5.86 11.05 5.05
C GLY A 182 6.70 10.59 3.86
N ILE A 183 7.41 9.49 4.07
CA ILE A 183 8.26 8.84 3.06
C ILE A 183 8.05 7.34 3.09
N ASP A 184 7.97 6.74 1.90
CA ASP A 184 7.91 5.30 1.70
C ASP A 184 8.72 4.86 0.46
N MET A 185 8.53 3.63 0.00
CA MET A 185 9.22 3.09 -1.17
C MET A 185 8.27 2.55 -2.26
N GLU A 186 6.94 2.65 -2.10
CA GLU A 186 5.97 1.94 -2.95
C GLU A 186 4.82 2.81 -3.45
N THR A 187 4.28 3.73 -2.66
CA THR A 187 2.97 4.36 -2.91
C THR A 187 2.86 5.08 -4.25
N ALA A 188 3.88 5.84 -4.67
CA ALA A 188 3.81 6.52 -5.97
C ALA A 188 3.68 5.53 -7.13
N THR A 189 4.44 4.44 -7.07
CA THR A 189 4.38 3.38 -8.08
C THR A 189 3.02 2.67 -8.07
N LEU A 190 2.50 2.30 -6.89
CA LEU A 190 1.17 1.69 -6.78
C LEU A 190 0.07 2.60 -7.37
N PHE A 191 0.17 3.92 -7.11
CA PHE A 191 -0.81 4.86 -7.63
C PHE A 191 -0.71 5.03 -9.15
N ILE A 192 0.49 5.17 -9.71
CA ILE A 192 0.70 5.36 -11.15
C ILE A 192 0.39 4.08 -11.93
N VAL A 193 0.91 2.93 -11.50
CA VAL A 193 0.67 1.67 -12.22
C VAL A 193 -0.79 1.25 -12.11
N GLY A 194 -1.42 1.50 -10.93
CA GLY A 194 -2.86 1.31 -10.78
C GLY A 194 -3.68 2.22 -11.69
N HIS A 195 -3.23 3.47 -11.90
CA HIS A 195 -3.87 4.37 -12.87
C HIS A 195 -3.74 3.84 -14.30
N ALA A 196 -2.53 3.49 -14.72
CA ALA A 196 -2.26 2.94 -16.06
C ALA A 196 -3.06 1.67 -16.34
N ASN A 197 -3.25 0.82 -15.32
CA ASN A 197 -3.99 -0.44 -15.41
C ASN A 197 -5.50 -0.30 -15.10
N LYS A 198 -6.00 0.91 -14.84
CA LYS A 198 -7.41 1.18 -14.49
C LYS A 198 -7.89 0.42 -13.23
N ILE A 199 -6.99 0.17 -12.28
CA ILE A 199 -7.29 -0.46 -11.00
C ILE A 199 -7.56 0.63 -9.96
N SER A 200 -8.69 0.56 -9.25
CA SER A 200 -8.98 1.42 -8.10
C SER A 200 -7.98 1.14 -6.98
N ARG A 201 -7.35 2.19 -6.41
CA ARG A 201 -6.21 2.07 -5.50
C ARG A 201 -6.22 3.11 -4.39
N GLY A 202 -5.73 2.70 -3.24
CA GLY A 202 -5.55 3.56 -2.07
C GLY A 202 -4.39 3.06 -1.20
N ALA A 203 -4.08 3.81 -0.16
CA ALA A 203 -3.08 3.41 0.83
C ALA A 203 -3.44 3.94 2.23
N ILE A 204 -3.11 3.15 3.25
CA ILE A 204 -2.99 3.59 4.63
C ILE A 204 -1.54 3.31 5.03
N LEU A 205 -0.81 4.34 5.44
CA LEU A 205 0.56 4.18 5.91
C LEU A 205 0.61 4.32 7.42
N LEU A 206 1.14 3.31 8.11
CA LEU A 206 1.46 3.38 9.53
C LEU A 206 2.81 4.08 9.70
N VAL A 207 2.86 5.17 10.45
CA VAL A 207 4.12 5.85 10.77
C VAL A 207 4.94 4.97 11.71
N SER A 208 6.09 4.51 11.23
CA SER A 208 6.98 3.61 11.97
C SER A 208 8.15 4.29 12.66
N ASP A 209 8.52 5.47 12.19
CA ASP A 209 9.69 6.26 12.63
C ASP A 209 9.55 7.71 12.16
N GLN A 210 10.39 8.60 12.68
CA GLN A 210 10.41 10.03 12.30
C GLN A 210 11.83 10.46 11.94
N PRO A 211 12.37 10.06 10.79
CA PRO A 211 13.81 10.11 10.49
C PRO A 211 14.40 11.52 10.36
N LEU A 212 13.58 12.56 10.29
CA LEU A 212 14.05 13.96 10.30
C LEU A 212 14.15 14.56 11.71
N LEU A 213 13.56 13.91 12.73
CA LEU A 213 13.66 14.36 14.11
C LEU A 213 14.92 13.78 14.79
N PRO A 214 15.43 14.43 15.86
CA PRO A 214 16.50 13.86 16.68
C PRO A 214 16.09 12.47 17.19
N ASP A 215 16.99 11.50 17.11
CA ASP A 215 16.79 10.11 17.53
C ASP A 215 15.59 9.38 16.87
N GLY A 216 15.04 9.97 15.81
CA GLY A 216 13.84 9.48 15.12
C GLY A 216 14.10 8.42 14.04
N VAL A 217 15.36 8.07 13.77
CA VAL A 217 15.71 7.05 12.76
C VAL A 217 15.29 5.66 13.24
N LYS A 218 14.75 4.88 12.34
CA LYS A 218 14.24 3.53 12.62
C LYS A 218 15.32 2.61 13.17
N THR A 219 15.08 2.06 14.35
CA THR A 219 15.90 1.02 14.98
C THR A 219 15.15 -0.30 15.03
N GLN A 220 15.86 -1.41 15.26
CA GLN A 220 15.22 -2.73 15.43
C GLN A 220 14.25 -2.75 16.63
N GLU A 221 14.61 -2.08 17.71
CA GLU A 221 13.77 -1.99 18.91
C GLU A 221 12.49 -1.20 18.64
N LEU A 222 12.62 -0.04 17.99
CA LEU A 222 11.48 0.78 17.59
C LEU A 222 10.55 0.01 16.64
N ASP A 223 11.08 -0.69 15.64
CA ASP A 223 10.27 -1.49 14.71
C ASP A 223 9.51 -2.62 15.42
N LYS A 224 10.15 -3.32 16.37
CA LYS A 224 9.47 -4.33 17.20
C LYS A 224 8.34 -3.74 18.04
N LYS A 225 8.58 -2.58 18.67
CA LYS A 225 7.59 -1.86 19.48
C LYS A 225 6.39 -1.41 18.63
N VAL A 226 6.64 -0.79 17.48
CA VAL A 226 5.60 -0.35 16.54
C VAL A 226 4.81 -1.55 16.02
N THR A 227 5.50 -2.61 15.61
CA THR A 227 4.86 -3.83 15.10
C THR A 227 3.97 -4.47 16.16
N GLY A 228 4.45 -4.62 17.40
CA GLY A 228 3.67 -5.22 18.48
C GLY A 228 2.46 -4.41 18.93
N LYS A 229 2.51 -3.08 18.78
CA LYS A 229 1.45 -2.20 19.30
C LYS A 229 0.40 -1.81 18.27
N PHE A 230 0.77 -1.63 16.98
CA PHE A 230 -0.09 -0.93 16.03
C PHE A 230 -0.48 -1.77 14.80
N VAL A 231 0.21 -2.88 14.52
CA VAL A 231 -0.04 -3.66 13.28
C VAL A 231 -1.43 -4.29 13.27
N ASP A 232 -1.91 -4.78 14.42
CA ASP A 232 -3.23 -5.42 14.49
C ASP A 232 -4.34 -4.43 14.13
N MET A 233 -4.29 -3.22 14.69
CA MET A 233 -5.26 -2.18 14.36
C MET A 233 -5.12 -1.70 12.91
N HIS A 234 -3.89 -1.58 12.38
CA HIS A 234 -3.66 -1.20 11.00
C HIS A 234 -4.25 -2.22 10.01
N LEU A 235 -4.04 -3.51 10.28
CA LEU A 235 -4.64 -4.59 9.50
C LEU A 235 -6.17 -4.58 9.63
N GLU A 236 -6.70 -4.38 10.85
CA GLU A 236 -8.14 -4.26 11.10
C GLU A 236 -8.79 -3.18 10.26
N MET A 237 -8.19 -1.98 10.22
CA MET A 237 -8.72 -0.86 9.41
C MET A 237 -8.74 -1.21 7.92
N GLY A 238 -7.69 -1.85 7.42
CA GLY A 238 -7.67 -2.31 6.03
C GLY A 238 -8.75 -3.35 5.72
N ILE A 239 -8.90 -4.34 6.59
CA ILE A 239 -9.93 -5.38 6.46
C ILE A 239 -11.33 -4.75 6.45
N LYS A 240 -11.63 -3.88 7.41
CA LYS A 240 -12.92 -3.21 7.50
C LYS A 240 -13.23 -2.36 6.27
N ALA A 241 -12.28 -1.52 5.85
CA ALA A 241 -12.45 -0.70 4.67
C ALA A 241 -12.75 -1.53 3.42
N MET A 242 -12.08 -2.65 3.23
CA MET A 242 -12.24 -3.46 2.02
C MET A 242 -13.42 -4.46 2.10
N SER A 243 -13.86 -4.86 3.30
CA SER A 243 -15.02 -5.73 3.47
C SER A 243 -16.34 -4.96 3.33
N ASP A 244 -16.38 -3.72 3.81
CA ASP A 244 -17.63 -2.93 3.87
C ASP A 244 -17.90 -2.15 2.56
N ILE A 245 -16.92 -2.06 1.66
CA ILE A 245 -17.00 -1.19 0.48
C ILE A 245 -18.09 -1.60 -0.52
N ASP A 246 -18.40 -2.89 -0.65
CA ASP A 246 -19.43 -3.38 -1.57
C ASP A 246 -20.83 -2.90 -1.15
N GLY A 247 -21.12 -2.89 0.16
CA GLY A 247 -22.44 -2.47 0.66
C GLY A 247 -22.61 -0.95 0.78
N LYS A 248 -21.57 -0.27 1.25
CA LYS A 248 -21.61 1.19 1.54
C LYS A 248 -21.02 2.05 0.40
N GLY A 249 -20.17 1.48 -0.42
CA GLY A 249 -19.42 2.22 -1.45
C GLY A 249 -20.28 2.73 -2.61
N GLU A 250 -21.49 2.18 -2.83
CA GLU A 250 -22.39 2.60 -3.91
C GLU A 250 -23.01 3.99 -3.64
N GLU A 251 -23.10 4.40 -2.38
CA GLU A 251 -23.61 5.72 -1.99
C GLU A 251 -22.65 6.86 -2.32
N ILE A 252 -21.38 6.55 -2.59
CA ILE A 252 -20.38 7.56 -2.94
C ILE A 252 -20.51 7.90 -4.41
N LYS A 253 -21.00 9.12 -4.73
CA LYS A 253 -21.06 9.64 -6.10
C LYS A 253 -19.67 9.65 -6.74
N HIS A 254 -19.62 9.12 -7.95
CA HIS A 254 -18.38 9.05 -8.72
C HIS A 254 -18.14 10.28 -9.55
N PHE A 255 -16.87 10.69 -9.61
CA PHE A 255 -16.34 11.23 -10.84
C PHE A 255 -15.72 10.04 -11.59
N GLY A 256 -16.35 9.63 -12.70
CA GLY A 256 -15.72 8.71 -13.64
C GLY A 256 -14.47 9.37 -14.21
N TYR A 257 -13.46 8.56 -14.52
CA TYR A 257 -12.36 9.01 -15.35
C TYR A 257 -12.81 9.01 -16.81
#